data_bd64e5e5b4625cbfd27032f24c24cae4
#
_entry.id   bd64e5e5b4625cbfd27032f24c24cae4
#
_cell.length_a   1.000
_cell.length_b   1.000
_cell.length_c   1.000
_cell.angle_alpha   90.00
_cell.angle_beta   90.00
_cell.angle_gamma   90.00
#
_symmetry.space_group_name_H-M   'P 1'
#
loop_
_entity.id
_entity.type
_entity.pdbx_description
1 polymer ?
#
loop_
_entity_poly.entity_id
_entity_poly.type
_entity_poly.pdbx_seq_one_letter_code
_entity_poly.pdbx_strand_id
1 'polypeptide(L)'
;MAAPVKFGVGQSVLRKEDDKLIRGKGSYTDDHAPSAALHALVLRSPHAHATFTIDVTKARSLLGVGAILTGEDVADLGDLPCLFNLEVNPFTGPAYPILAQGEVRHVGDAVAFVVADTIDQARDAIEAIDVNWTPLPAVVGVANAVKKGAPQVWPDHAGNVLFDVPIGDKKATEAAFAEADAVAEVSIVNPRVVTNFMETRAAVAEYDARRDHLTLTIGSQGSHRLRDILCQNVLKMPVEKMRVICPDVGGGFGTKLFPYREYALVAVAAKKLRKTVKWTADRADHFMGDAQGRDNVTTARMALAKDGKFLAMDVDLMGDMGAYLSTFGPYIPHGGAGMLPGLY
;
A
#
# COMPACT_ATOMS: atom_id res chain seq x y z
N MET A 1 44.49 19.94 14.23
CA MET A 1 43.27 19.71 13.44
C MET A 1 43.69 19.44 12.00
N ALA A 2 43.34 18.28 11.45
CA ALA A 2 43.62 18.01 10.04
C ALA A 2 42.83 19.01 9.17
N ALA A 3 43.45 19.55 8.12
CA ALA A 3 42.79 20.43 7.18
C ALA A 3 41.59 19.71 6.56
N PRO A 4 40.44 20.37 6.40
CA PRO A 4 39.27 19.72 5.82
C PRO A 4 39.59 19.26 4.40
N VAL A 5 39.44 17.97 4.14
CA VAL A 5 39.58 17.39 2.80
C VAL A 5 38.45 17.99 1.96
N LYS A 6 38.79 18.76 0.94
CA LYS A 6 37.85 19.54 0.14
C LYS A 6 36.89 18.67 -0.70
N PHE A 7 37.32 17.46 -1.06
CA PHE A 7 36.53 16.42 -1.73
C PHE A 7 37.13 15.07 -1.37
N GLY A 8 36.33 14.13 -0.89
CA GLY A 8 36.82 12.79 -0.62
C GLY A 8 35.78 11.87 0.03
N VAL A 9 36.03 10.58 -0.09
CA VAL A 9 35.25 9.54 0.58
C VAL A 9 35.37 9.73 2.10
N GLY A 10 34.24 9.65 2.80
CA GLY A 10 34.20 9.84 4.26
C GLY A 10 34.04 11.29 4.74
N GLN A 11 34.00 12.28 3.85
CA GLN A 11 33.71 13.65 4.23
C GLN A 11 32.22 13.81 4.57
N SER A 12 31.93 14.44 5.73
CA SER A 12 30.58 14.81 6.10
C SER A 12 30.09 15.97 5.23
N VAL A 13 29.03 15.75 4.44
CA VAL A 13 28.37 16.77 3.62
C VAL A 13 27.02 17.08 4.26
N LEU A 14 26.78 18.36 4.58
CA LEU A 14 25.51 18.80 5.13
C LEU A 14 24.44 18.80 4.02
N ARG A 15 23.23 18.34 4.34
CA ARG A 15 22.09 18.46 3.45
C ARG A 15 21.61 19.92 3.40
N LYS A 16 21.26 20.39 2.22
CA LYS A 16 20.79 21.77 2.02
C LYS A 16 19.46 22.04 2.73
N GLU A 17 18.64 21.00 2.86
CA GLU A 17 17.31 21.07 3.46
C GLU A 17 17.33 21.18 5.00
N ASP A 18 18.41 20.76 5.66
CA ASP A 18 18.47 20.68 7.12
C ASP A 18 18.22 22.05 7.78
N ASP A 19 18.80 23.13 7.25
CA ASP A 19 18.66 24.46 7.85
C ASP A 19 17.18 24.90 7.96
N LYS A 20 16.39 24.71 6.90
CA LYS A 20 14.96 25.06 6.94
C LYS A 20 14.15 24.11 7.83
N LEU A 21 14.46 22.82 7.82
CA LEU A 21 13.69 21.81 8.55
C LEU A 21 13.87 21.97 10.05
N ILE A 22 15.12 22.14 10.55
CA ILE A 22 15.40 22.31 11.98
C ILE A 22 14.88 23.64 12.56
N ARG A 23 14.52 24.60 11.70
CA ARG A 23 13.93 25.89 12.09
C ARG A 23 12.39 25.91 11.99
N GLY A 24 11.74 24.77 11.76
CA GLY A 24 10.30 24.70 11.59
C GLY A 24 9.77 25.35 10.31
N LYS A 25 10.62 25.49 9.28
CA LYS A 25 10.27 26.06 7.96
C LYS A 25 10.01 24.99 6.91
N GLY A 26 9.87 23.73 7.32
CA GLY A 26 9.39 22.65 6.45
C GLY A 26 7.99 22.96 5.96
N SER A 27 7.67 22.53 4.74
CA SER A 27 6.34 22.70 4.14
C SER A 27 5.91 21.35 3.59
N TYR A 28 4.98 20.73 4.30
CA TYR A 28 4.50 19.38 4.04
C TYR A 28 3.18 19.40 3.27
N THR A 29 2.68 18.26 2.85
CA THR A 29 1.51 18.19 1.96
C THR A 29 0.31 18.98 2.47
N ASP A 30 -0.03 18.86 3.75
CA ASP A 30 -1.21 19.53 4.33
C ASP A 30 -1.07 21.04 4.39
N ASP A 31 0.17 21.56 4.45
CA ASP A 31 0.47 23.01 4.45
C ASP A 31 0.19 23.67 3.10
N HIS A 32 0.09 22.89 2.02
CA HIS A 32 -0.18 23.40 0.67
C HIS A 32 -1.67 23.55 0.35
N ALA A 33 -2.57 23.11 1.24
CA ALA A 33 -3.99 23.27 1.03
C ALA A 33 -4.42 24.72 1.25
N PRO A 34 -5.10 25.38 0.29
CA PRO A 34 -5.66 26.71 0.51
C PRO A 34 -6.76 26.66 1.60
N SER A 35 -6.98 27.77 2.29
CA SER A 35 -7.97 27.86 3.38
C SER A 35 -9.41 27.56 2.94
N ALA A 36 -9.72 27.68 1.65
CA ALA A 36 -11.02 27.35 1.06
C ALA A 36 -11.09 25.92 0.52
N ALA A 37 -10.09 25.08 0.78
CA ALA A 37 -10.12 23.67 0.38
C ALA A 37 -11.22 22.92 1.12
N LEU A 38 -11.93 22.05 0.40
CA LEU A 38 -12.85 21.10 1.00
C LEU A 38 -12.07 19.99 1.71
N HIS A 39 -12.63 19.48 2.80
CA HIS A 39 -12.07 18.41 3.61
C HIS A 39 -12.67 17.07 3.24
N ALA A 40 -11.83 16.06 3.13
CA ALA A 40 -12.29 14.72 2.81
C ALA A 40 -11.89 13.69 3.86
N LEU A 41 -12.75 12.69 4.06
CA LEU A 41 -12.55 11.54 4.93
C LEU A 41 -12.96 10.25 4.22
N VAL A 42 -12.37 9.13 4.64
CA VAL A 42 -12.71 7.78 4.16
C VAL A 42 -13.54 7.06 5.22
N LEU A 43 -14.70 6.56 4.84
CA LEU A 43 -15.41 5.56 5.65
C LEU A 43 -14.75 4.20 5.41
N ARG A 44 -14.28 3.56 6.49
CA ARG A 44 -13.56 2.30 6.44
C ARG A 44 -14.34 1.17 7.10
N SER A 45 -14.14 -0.04 6.60
CA SER A 45 -14.72 -1.26 7.16
C SER A 45 -14.18 -1.55 8.56
N PRO A 46 -15.05 -1.84 9.55
CA PRO A 46 -14.65 -2.41 10.82
C PRO A 46 -14.48 -3.95 10.75
N HIS A 47 -14.87 -4.58 9.63
CA HIS A 47 -14.86 -6.03 9.45
C HIS A 47 -13.66 -6.49 8.65
N ALA A 48 -13.10 -7.63 9.04
CA ALA A 48 -12.01 -8.29 8.31
C ALA A 48 -12.50 -8.93 7.00
N HIS A 49 -13.76 -9.39 6.95
CA HIS A 49 -14.42 -9.90 5.77
C HIS A 49 -15.93 -9.77 5.96
N ALA A 50 -16.60 -9.09 5.05
CA ALA A 50 -18.06 -8.93 5.09
C ALA A 50 -18.60 -8.51 3.72
N THR A 51 -19.84 -8.89 3.42
CA THR A 51 -20.61 -8.18 2.41
C THR A 51 -21.33 -7.00 3.07
N PHE A 52 -21.70 -6.00 2.26
CA PHE A 52 -22.40 -4.83 2.77
C PHE A 52 -23.33 -4.21 1.73
N THR A 53 -24.34 -3.50 2.23
CA THR A 53 -25.09 -2.49 1.49
C THR A 53 -24.91 -1.14 2.16
N ILE A 54 -24.99 -0.06 1.38
CA ILE A 54 -24.72 1.29 1.87
C ILE A 54 -25.83 2.23 1.44
N ASP A 55 -26.37 3.03 2.38
CA ASP A 55 -27.28 4.15 2.10
C ASP A 55 -26.64 5.46 2.57
N VAL A 56 -26.39 6.34 1.62
CA VAL A 56 -25.79 7.66 1.82
C VAL A 56 -26.78 8.80 1.73
N THR A 57 -28.08 8.51 1.60
CA THR A 57 -29.14 9.50 1.32
C THR A 57 -29.20 10.56 2.43
N LYS A 58 -29.22 10.13 3.69
CA LYS A 58 -29.23 11.02 4.84
C LYS A 58 -27.96 11.86 4.91
N ALA A 59 -26.81 11.24 4.74
CA ALA A 59 -25.51 11.92 4.80
C ALA A 59 -25.36 12.98 3.69
N ARG A 60 -25.84 12.68 2.47
CA ARG A 60 -25.81 13.63 1.34
C ARG A 60 -26.65 14.89 1.58
N SER A 61 -27.66 14.83 2.46
CA SER A 61 -28.54 15.96 2.77
C SER A 61 -27.99 16.89 3.88
N LEU A 62 -26.89 16.53 4.53
CA LEU A 62 -26.32 17.33 5.60
C LEU A 62 -25.67 18.61 5.08
N LEU A 63 -25.77 19.67 5.88
CA LEU A 63 -25.21 20.97 5.55
C LEU A 63 -23.68 20.89 5.40
N GLY A 64 -23.16 21.47 4.31
CA GLY A 64 -21.74 21.52 4.03
C GLY A 64 -21.18 20.25 3.36
N VAL A 65 -21.98 19.21 3.16
CA VAL A 65 -21.57 18.03 2.39
C VAL A 65 -21.54 18.36 0.91
N GLY A 66 -20.37 18.32 0.29
CA GLY A 66 -20.17 18.59 -1.12
C GLY A 66 -20.35 17.36 -2.01
N ALA A 67 -19.82 16.21 -1.57
CA ALA A 67 -19.95 14.94 -2.28
C ALA A 67 -19.75 13.75 -1.34
N ILE A 68 -20.40 12.64 -1.66
CA ILE A 68 -20.09 11.31 -1.13
C ILE A 68 -19.92 10.39 -2.33
N LEU A 69 -18.75 9.76 -2.43
CA LEU A 69 -18.44 8.76 -3.44
C LEU A 69 -18.54 7.37 -2.81
N THR A 70 -19.26 6.48 -3.46
CA THR A 70 -19.37 5.05 -3.12
C THR A 70 -18.68 4.19 -4.19
N GLY A 71 -18.62 2.89 -4.01
CA GLY A 71 -18.11 1.97 -5.04
C GLY A 71 -18.79 2.14 -6.40
N GLU A 72 -20.09 2.42 -6.42
CA GLU A 72 -20.84 2.69 -7.65
C GLU A 72 -20.39 3.99 -8.34
N ASP A 73 -20.15 5.06 -7.57
CA ASP A 73 -19.72 6.36 -8.10
C ASP A 73 -18.33 6.34 -8.77
N VAL A 74 -17.53 5.31 -8.52
CA VAL A 74 -16.16 5.13 -9.03
C VAL A 74 -15.94 3.82 -9.78
N ALA A 75 -17.01 3.13 -10.15
CA ALA A 75 -16.95 1.83 -10.83
C ALA A 75 -16.33 1.89 -12.24
N ASP A 76 -16.28 3.05 -12.87
CA ASP A 76 -15.65 3.31 -14.16
C ASP A 76 -14.12 3.51 -14.06
N LEU A 77 -13.61 3.73 -12.86
CA LEU A 77 -12.17 3.82 -12.63
C LEU A 77 -11.51 2.45 -12.82
N GLY A 78 -10.20 2.47 -13.05
CA GLY A 78 -9.40 1.25 -13.02
C GLY A 78 -8.97 0.89 -11.60
N ASP A 79 -8.52 -0.34 -11.44
CA ASP A 79 -7.97 -0.85 -10.19
C ASP A 79 -6.56 -0.31 -9.91
N LEU A 80 -6.16 -0.34 -8.64
CA LEU A 80 -4.75 -0.16 -8.29
C LEU A 80 -3.95 -1.37 -8.80
N PRO A 81 -2.91 -1.15 -9.63
CA PRO A 81 -2.22 -2.27 -10.27
C PRO A 81 -1.16 -2.91 -9.37
N CYS A 82 -1.03 -4.22 -9.44
CA CYS A 82 0.22 -4.91 -9.15
C CYS A 82 1.09 -4.89 -10.42
N LEU A 83 2.29 -4.31 -10.34
CA LEU A 83 3.22 -4.19 -11.47
C LEU A 83 4.29 -5.28 -11.49
N PHE A 84 4.24 -6.22 -10.56
CA PHE A 84 5.09 -7.40 -10.55
C PHE A 84 4.34 -8.61 -11.05
N ASN A 85 5.00 -9.38 -11.90
CA ASN A 85 4.56 -10.70 -12.30
C ASN A 85 5.77 -11.60 -12.53
N LEU A 86 5.54 -12.90 -12.56
CA LEU A 86 6.57 -13.88 -12.86
C LEU A 86 6.75 -14.01 -14.36
N GLU A 87 8.01 -14.12 -14.82
CA GLU A 87 8.32 -14.39 -16.23
C GLU A 87 7.89 -15.81 -16.63
N VAL A 88 8.07 -16.75 -15.70
CA VAL A 88 7.66 -18.15 -15.86
C VAL A 88 6.47 -18.37 -14.92
N ASN A 89 5.38 -18.93 -15.44
CA ASN A 89 4.10 -19.12 -14.74
C ASN A 89 3.51 -17.79 -14.21
N PRO A 90 3.15 -16.86 -15.09
CA PRO A 90 2.54 -15.60 -14.66
C PRO A 90 1.23 -15.86 -13.91
N PHE A 91 0.99 -15.07 -12.87
CA PHE A 91 -0.24 -15.13 -12.09
C PHE A 91 -1.17 -13.95 -12.40
N THR A 92 -2.46 -14.13 -12.17
CA THR A 92 -3.43 -13.03 -12.18
C THR A 92 -3.76 -12.69 -10.74
N GLY A 93 -3.46 -11.45 -10.33
CA GLY A 93 -3.81 -10.96 -9.00
C GLY A 93 -5.28 -10.58 -8.91
N PRO A 94 -5.85 -10.53 -7.68
CA PRO A 94 -7.20 -10.05 -7.46
C PRO A 94 -7.32 -8.56 -7.80
N ALA A 95 -8.51 -8.12 -8.20
CA ALA A 95 -8.84 -6.71 -8.41
C ALA A 95 -8.65 -5.91 -7.12
N TYR A 96 -8.09 -4.68 -7.23
CA TYR A 96 -7.92 -3.77 -6.11
C TYR A 96 -8.68 -2.46 -6.38
N PRO A 97 -10.01 -2.45 -6.20
CA PRO A 97 -10.86 -1.32 -6.57
C PRO A 97 -10.57 -0.09 -5.70
N ILE A 98 -10.90 1.08 -6.21
CA ILE A 98 -10.70 2.36 -5.52
C ILE A 98 -11.60 2.50 -4.29
N LEU A 99 -12.82 1.99 -4.35
CA LEU A 99 -13.71 1.76 -3.21
C LEU A 99 -14.31 0.36 -3.31
N ALA A 100 -14.54 -0.26 -2.16
CA ALA A 100 -15.15 -1.59 -2.09
C ALA A 100 -16.54 -1.60 -2.73
N GLN A 101 -16.84 -2.67 -3.48
CA GLN A 101 -18.09 -2.84 -4.21
C GLN A 101 -18.91 -4.00 -3.62
N GLY A 102 -19.62 -3.73 -2.52
CA GLY A 102 -20.48 -4.71 -1.86
C GLY A 102 -19.77 -5.75 -0.98
N GLU A 103 -18.45 -5.82 -1.01
CA GLU A 103 -17.67 -6.74 -0.18
C GLU A 103 -16.34 -6.11 0.24
N VAL A 104 -15.99 -6.28 1.53
CA VAL A 104 -14.72 -5.83 2.13
C VAL A 104 -13.90 -7.03 2.57
N ARG A 105 -12.57 -6.94 2.49
CA ARG A 105 -11.65 -8.07 2.72
C ARG A 105 -10.56 -7.82 3.75
N HIS A 106 -10.55 -6.64 4.38
CA HIS A 106 -9.71 -6.37 5.55
C HIS A 106 -10.32 -5.25 6.40
N VAL A 107 -9.95 -5.21 7.68
CA VAL A 107 -10.26 -4.07 8.55
C VAL A 107 -9.57 -2.84 7.98
N GLY A 108 -10.33 -1.76 7.77
CA GLY A 108 -9.82 -0.54 7.15
C GLY A 108 -10.03 -0.45 5.63
N ASP A 109 -10.68 -1.45 5.00
CA ASP A 109 -11.04 -1.39 3.58
C ASP A 109 -11.93 -0.18 3.30
N ALA A 110 -11.63 0.58 2.23
CA ALA A 110 -12.31 1.84 1.94
C ALA A 110 -13.69 1.58 1.31
N VAL A 111 -14.75 2.12 1.91
CA VAL A 111 -16.15 1.88 1.54
C VAL A 111 -16.80 3.10 0.90
N ALA A 112 -16.54 4.28 1.46
CA ALA A 112 -17.01 5.55 0.91
C ALA A 112 -15.99 6.66 1.15
N PHE A 113 -16.08 7.71 0.34
CA PHE A 113 -15.25 8.90 0.44
C PHE A 113 -16.16 10.13 0.55
N VAL A 114 -16.10 10.81 1.68
CA VAL A 114 -16.93 11.96 2.02
C VAL A 114 -16.13 13.24 1.83
N VAL A 115 -16.73 14.25 1.21
CA VAL A 115 -16.14 15.60 1.03
C VAL A 115 -17.11 16.63 1.57
N ALA A 116 -16.63 17.50 2.46
CA ALA A 116 -17.42 18.55 3.08
C ALA A 116 -16.63 19.86 3.22
N ASP A 117 -17.31 20.96 3.57
CA ASP A 117 -16.69 22.26 3.77
C ASP A 117 -15.71 22.26 4.95
N THR A 118 -15.98 21.47 6.01
CA THR A 118 -15.11 21.32 7.17
C THR A 118 -14.90 19.85 7.52
N ILE A 119 -13.84 19.58 8.30
CA ILE A 119 -13.54 18.21 8.76
C ILE A 119 -14.62 17.67 9.69
N ASP A 120 -15.24 18.52 10.51
CA ASP A 120 -16.30 18.10 11.43
C ASP A 120 -17.57 17.75 10.67
N GLN A 121 -17.96 18.54 9.66
CA GLN A 121 -19.06 18.18 8.75
C GLN A 121 -18.79 16.87 7.98
N ALA A 122 -17.55 16.60 7.60
CA ALA A 122 -17.19 15.32 6.99
C ALA A 122 -17.34 14.15 7.99
N ARG A 123 -17.02 14.34 9.26
CA ARG A 123 -17.24 13.35 10.33
C ARG A 123 -18.72 13.09 10.58
N ASP A 124 -19.50 14.17 10.75
CA ASP A 124 -20.96 14.07 10.92
C ASP A 124 -21.60 13.31 9.74
N ALA A 125 -21.12 13.57 8.54
CA ALA A 125 -21.60 12.88 7.35
C ALA A 125 -21.23 11.39 7.35
N ILE A 126 -20.01 11.00 7.75
CA ILE A 126 -19.61 9.59 7.91
C ILE A 126 -20.51 8.87 8.91
N GLU A 127 -20.80 9.50 10.07
CA GLU A 127 -21.68 8.94 11.10
C GLU A 127 -23.13 8.81 10.63
N ALA A 128 -23.56 9.62 9.67
CA ALA A 128 -24.90 9.58 9.11
C ALA A 128 -25.06 8.56 7.97
N ILE A 129 -23.98 7.97 7.46
CA ILE A 129 -24.02 6.91 6.46
C ILE A 129 -24.51 5.62 7.14
N ASP A 130 -25.53 5.00 6.58
CA ASP A 130 -26.03 3.70 7.03
C ASP A 130 -25.35 2.59 6.22
N VAL A 131 -24.64 1.69 6.90
CA VAL A 131 -24.00 0.51 6.30
C VAL A 131 -24.50 -0.74 6.98
N ASN A 132 -25.17 -1.59 6.21
CA ASN A 132 -25.65 -2.86 6.70
C ASN A 132 -24.64 -3.97 6.35
N TRP A 133 -23.96 -4.47 7.38
CA TRP A 133 -22.89 -5.46 7.26
C TRP A 133 -23.41 -6.87 7.47
N THR A 134 -22.93 -7.79 6.63
CA THR A 134 -23.07 -9.23 6.82
C THR A 134 -21.69 -9.86 6.93
N PRO A 135 -21.19 -10.12 8.17
CA PRO A 135 -19.86 -10.69 8.38
C PRO A 135 -19.70 -12.06 7.72
N LEU A 136 -18.53 -12.29 7.15
CA LEU A 136 -18.11 -13.55 6.53
C LEU A 136 -16.92 -14.14 7.30
N PRO A 137 -16.66 -15.46 7.17
CA PRO A 137 -15.46 -16.06 7.73
C PRO A 137 -14.20 -15.38 7.19
N ALA A 138 -13.30 -15.03 8.09
CA ALA A 138 -12.01 -14.43 7.75
C ALA A 138 -10.85 -15.32 8.19
N VAL A 139 -9.69 -15.15 7.58
CA VAL A 139 -8.46 -15.86 7.96
C VAL A 139 -7.35 -14.84 8.21
N VAL A 140 -6.57 -15.08 9.26
CA VAL A 140 -5.45 -14.23 9.67
C VAL A 140 -4.20 -15.07 9.85
N GLY A 141 -3.08 -14.55 9.33
CA GLY A 141 -1.77 -15.18 9.37
C GLY A 141 -1.54 -16.17 8.23
N VAL A 142 -0.41 -16.02 7.55
CA VAL A 142 -0.08 -16.76 6.33
C VAL A 142 -0.14 -18.29 6.52
N ALA A 143 0.40 -18.81 7.63
CA ALA A 143 0.39 -20.23 7.93
C ALA A 143 -1.03 -20.80 8.17
N ASN A 144 -1.99 -19.97 8.57
CA ASN A 144 -3.39 -20.37 8.69
C ASN A 144 -4.12 -20.30 7.36
N ALA A 145 -3.78 -19.32 6.53
CA ALA A 145 -4.43 -19.07 5.25
C ALA A 145 -4.28 -20.24 4.27
N VAL A 146 -3.13 -20.94 4.31
CA VAL A 146 -2.85 -22.09 3.42
C VAL A 146 -3.33 -23.44 3.96
N LYS A 147 -3.92 -23.51 5.17
CA LYS A 147 -4.46 -24.75 5.73
C LYS A 147 -5.66 -25.22 4.92
N LYS A 148 -5.77 -26.55 4.78
CA LYS A 148 -6.94 -27.17 4.15
C LYS A 148 -8.23 -26.75 4.86
N GLY A 149 -9.17 -26.19 4.12
CA GLY A 149 -10.46 -25.73 4.65
C GLY A 149 -10.43 -24.32 5.26
N ALA A 150 -9.32 -23.57 5.12
CA ALA A 150 -9.28 -22.16 5.51
C ALA A 150 -10.30 -21.34 4.70
N PRO A 151 -10.89 -20.30 5.32
CA PRO A 151 -11.74 -19.36 4.57
C PRO A 151 -10.98 -18.78 3.37
N GLN A 152 -11.66 -18.72 2.21
CA GLN A 152 -11.07 -18.13 1.02
C GLN A 152 -11.16 -16.59 1.09
N VAL A 153 -10.04 -15.90 0.85
CA VAL A 153 -10.02 -14.44 0.71
C VAL A 153 -10.60 -14.03 -0.64
N TRP A 154 -10.26 -14.81 -1.68
CA TRP A 154 -10.74 -14.62 -3.05
C TRP A 154 -11.20 -15.95 -3.62
N PRO A 155 -12.42 -16.05 -4.17
CA PRO A 155 -12.93 -17.30 -4.70
C PRO A 155 -12.06 -17.93 -5.79
N ASP A 156 -11.42 -17.10 -6.61
CA ASP A 156 -10.62 -17.52 -7.76
C ASP A 156 -9.18 -17.93 -7.39
N HIS A 157 -8.78 -17.79 -6.11
CA HIS A 157 -7.45 -18.16 -5.62
C HIS A 157 -7.52 -19.35 -4.66
N ALA A 158 -7.61 -20.54 -5.23
CA ALA A 158 -7.76 -21.77 -4.47
C ALA A 158 -6.66 -21.95 -3.41
N GLY A 159 -7.06 -22.24 -2.16
CA GLY A 159 -6.13 -22.41 -1.04
C GLY A 159 -5.44 -21.13 -0.59
N ASN A 160 -5.92 -19.94 -1.03
CA ASN A 160 -5.31 -18.64 -0.78
C ASN A 160 -3.86 -18.53 -1.29
N VAL A 161 -3.46 -19.34 -2.25
CA VAL A 161 -2.12 -19.33 -2.84
C VAL A 161 -2.16 -18.51 -4.13
N LEU A 162 -1.34 -17.46 -4.19
CA LEU A 162 -1.19 -16.62 -5.37
C LEU A 162 -0.24 -17.27 -6.38
N PHE A 163 0.91 -17.72 -5.90
CA PHE A 163 1.90 -18.48 -6.67
C PHE A 163 2.78 -19.31 -5.73
N ASP A 164 3.34 -20.37 -6.27
CA ASP A 164 4.38 -21.19 -5.65
C ASP A 164 5.51 -21.36 -6.69
N VAL A 165 6.72 -20.94 -6.34
CA VAL A 165 7.86 -20.87 -7.26
C VAL A 165 9.10 -21.50 -6.65
N PRO A 166 9.54 -22.64 -7.18
CA PRO A 166 10.82 -23.22 -6.81
C PRO A 166 11.98 -22.40 -7.42
N ILE A 167 13.02 -22.15 -6.61
CA ILE A 167 14.27 -21.49 -7.02
C ILE A 167 15.42 -22.42 -6.68
N GLY A 168 16.34 -22.66 -7.61
CA GLY A 168 17.49 -23.53 -7.41
C GLY A 168 17.32 -24.93 -8.02
N ASP A 169 18.16 -25.87 -7.57
CA ASP A 169 18.18 -27.27 -8.05
C ASP A 169 17.75 -28.22 -6.92
N LYS A 170 16.46 -28.57 -6.90
CA LYS A 170 15.87 -29.46 -5.91
C LYS A 170 16.59 -30.80 -5.84
N LYS A 171 16.94 -31.39 -7.00
CA LYS A 171 17.59 -32.72 -7.05
C LYS A 171 18.99 -32.70 -6.46
N ALA A 172 19.79 -31.68 -6.79
CA ALA A 172 21.13 -31.49 -6.23
C ALA A 172 21.05 -31.21 -4.71
N THR A 173 20.06 -30.42 -4.28
CA THR A 173 19.82 -30.15 -2.85
C THR A 173 19.46 -31.42 -2.09
N GLU A 174 18.51 -32.21 -2.58
CA GLU A 174 18.12 -33.49 -1.95
C GLU A 174 19.30 -34.47 -1.84
N ALA A 175 20.14 -34.56 -2.88
CA ALA A 175 21.34 -35.40 -2.87
C ALA A 175 22.35 -34.93 -1.78
N ALA A 176 22.60 -33.64 -1.68
CA ALA A 176 23.49 -33.08 -0.66
C ALA A 176 22.97 -33.31 0.78
N PHE A 177 21.66 -33.21 0.99
CA PHE A 177 21.05 -33.53 2.28
C PHE A 177 21.18 -35.01 2.65
N ALA A 178 21.14 -35.91 1.67
CA ALA A 178 21.31 -37.35 1.90
C ALA A 178 22.75 -37.70 2.31
N GLU A 179 23.75 -36.91 1.92
CA GLU A 179 25.17 -37.09 2.24
C GLU A 179 25.63 -36.30 3.48
N ALA A 180 24.73 -35.51 4.08
CA ALA A 180 25.09 -34.63 5.21
C ALA A 180 25.38 -35.41 6.49
N ASP A 181 26.47 -35.04 7.16
CA ASP A 181 26.79 -35.53 8.52
C ASP A 181 25.90 -34.92 9.61
N ALA A 182 25.41 -33.69 9.35
CA ALA A 182 24.50 -32.97 10.26
C ALA A 182 23.55 -32.05 9.46
N VAL A 183 22.36 -31.85 10.01
CA VAL A 183 21.38 -30.89 9.47
C VAL A 183 20.99 -29.93 10.60
N ALA A 184 21.16 -28.65 10.34
CA ALA A 184 20.61 -27.60 11.18
C ALA A 184 19.30 -27.08 10.58
N GLU A 185 18.29 -26.85 11.42
CA GLU A 185 16.99 -26.32 10.99
C GLU A 185 16.57 -25.18 11.89
N VAL A 186 15.97 -24.14 11.28
CA VAL A 186 15.38 -23.01 12.00
C VAL A 186 14.09 -22.57 11.31
N SER A 187 13.06 -22.28 12.11
CA SER A 187 11.84 -21.62 11.64
C SER A 187 11.74 -20.23 12.25
N ILE A 188 11.53 -19.23 11.40
CA ILE A 188 11.49 -17.82 11.79
C ILE A 188 10.15 -17.23 11.34
N VAL A 189 9.49 -16.54 12.26
CA VAL A 189 8.35 -15.67 11.96
C VAL A 189 8.87 -14.23 11.90
N ASN A 190 8.81 -13.62 10.72
CA ASN A 190 9.11 -12.21 10.53
C ASN A 190 7.78 -11.46 10.50
N PRO A 191 7.37 -10.80 11.61
CA PRO A 191 6.02 -10.27 11.74
C PRO A 191 5.81 -9.07 10.81
N ARG A 192 4.54 -8.80 10.50
CA ARG A 192 4.12 -7.61 9.76
C ARG A 192 4.55 -6.35 10.49
N VAL A 193 5.04 -5.37 9.74
CA VAL A 193 5.46 -4.08 10.28
C VAL A 193 4.83 -2.91 9.51
N VAL A 194 4.49 -1.88 10.27
CA VAL A 194 4.05 -0.57 9.77
C VAL A 194 5.23 0.39 9.84
N THR A 195 5.47 1.15 8.80
CA THR A 195 6.62 2.07 8.70
C THR A 195 6.58 3.25 9.67
N ASN A 196 5.41 3.60 10.15
CA ASN A 196 5.11 4.58 11.20
C ASN A 196 5.91 5.90 11.08
N PHE A 197 5.97 6.48 9.89
CA PHE A 197 6.57 7.79 9.65
C PHE A 197 5.79 8.92 10.35
N MET A 198 6.47 10.03 10.66
CA MET A 198 5.90 11.14 11.45
C MET A 198 4.75 11.84 10.71
N GLU A 199 4.96 12.22 9.45
CA GLU A 199 3.93 12.79 8.58
C GLU A 199 3.09 11.66 7.99
N THR A 200 1.83 11.51 8.41
CA THR A 200 0.87 10.59 7.77
C THR A 200 0.67 10.95 6.30
N ARG A 201 0.09 10.05 5.50
CA ARG A 201 -0.22 10.37 4.11
C ARG A 201 -1.25 11.49 4.05
N ALA A 202 -1.02 12.40 3.11
CA ALA A 202 -1.97 13.45 2.78
C ALA A 202 -2.00 13.67 1.27
N ALA A 203 -3.07 14.26 0.77
CA ALA A 203 -3.24 14.61 -0.62
C ALA A 203 -4.08 15.88 -0.76
N VAL A 204 -3.65 16.78 -1.63
CA VAL A 204 -4.39 17.97 -2.03
C VAL A 204 -4.55 17.94 -3.54
N ALA A 205 -5.78 17.95 -4.03
CA ALA A 205 -6.08 17.97 -5.46
C ALA A 205 -6.76 19.28 -5.87
N GLU A 206 -6.26 19.87 -6.94
CA GLU A 206 -6.80 21.08 -7.58
C GLU A 206 -7.14 20.76 -9.03
N TYR A 207 -8.30 21.23 -9.50
CA TYR A 207 -8.72 21.06 -10.88
C TYR A 207 -8.92 22.39 -11.59
N ASP A 208 -8.11 22.64 -12.61
CA ASP A 208 -8.29 23.75 -13.54
C ASP A 208 -9.24 23.35 -14.68
N ALA A 209 -10.51 23.77 -14.59
CA ALA A 209 -11.54 23.46 -15.58
C ALA A 209 -11.29 24.11 -16.96
N ARG A 210 -10.50 25.20 -17.03
CA ARG A 210 -10.20 25.87 -18.32
C ARG A 210 -9.19 25.08 -19.12
N ARG A 211 -8.25 24.43 -18.45
CA ARG A 211 -7.18 23.62 -19.05
C ARG A 211 -7.49 22.13 -19.04
N ASP A 212 -8.57 21.72 -18.37
CA ASP A 212 -8.86 20.34 -18.05
C ASP A 212 -7.61 19.65 -17.43
N HIS A 213 -7.09 20.24 -16.36
CA HIS A 213 -5.83 19.82 -15.78
C HIS A 213 -5.93 19.63 -14.26
N LEU A 214 -5.42 18.51 -13.76
CA LEU A 214 -5.33 18.19 -12.34
C LEU A 214 -3.93 18.48 -11.81
N THR A 215 -3.85 19.13 -10.65
CA THR A 215 -2.63 19.20 -9.84
C THR A 215 -2.85 18.42 -8.56
N LEU A 216 -1.98 17.45 -8.28
CA LEU A 216 -2.03 16.61 -7.09
C LEU A 216 -0.76 16.85 -6.27
N THR A 217 -0.91 17.45 -5.08
CA THR A 217 0.19 17.64 -4.12
C THR A 217 0.15 16.51 -3.09
N ILE A 218 1.24 15.74 -2.97
CA ILE A 218 1.35 14.58 -2.09
C ILE A 218 2.79 14.37 -1.63
N GLY A 219 2.99 13.90 -0.41
CA GLY A 219 4.26 13.32 0.02
C GLY A 219 4.51 11.98 -0.68
N SER A 220 5.55 11.89 -1.50
CA SER A 220 5.81 10.72 -2.34
C SER A 220 7.31 10.41 -2.45
N GLN A 221 7.64 9.15 -2.71
CA GLN A 221 9.00 8.70 -3.05
C GLN A 221 9.21 8.52 -4.56
N GLY A 222 8.29 9.02 -5.40
CA GLY A 222 8.39 8.92 -6.85
C GLY A 222 7.22 9.58 -7.57
N SER A 223 7.18 10.91 -7.66
CA SER A 223 6.06 11.68 -8.19
C SER A 223 5.71 11.37 -9.64
N HIS A 224 6.69 11.17 -10.52
CA HIS A 224 6.46 10.84 -11.93
C HIS A 224 5.80 9.46 -12.09
N ARG A 225 6.37 8.44 -11.45
CA ARG A 225 5.82 7.08 -11.51
C ARG A 225 4.40 7.02 -10.95
N LEU A 226 4.18 7.74 -9.84
CA LEU A 226 2.85 7.79 -9.23
C LEU A 226 1.84 8.45 -10.16
N ARG A 227 2.20 9.57 -10.80
CA ARG A 227 1.36 10.23 -11.82
C ARG A 227 1.00 9.24 -12.92
N ASP A 228 2.00 8.57 -13.48
CA ASP A 228 1.81 7.67 -14.63
C ASP A 228 0.89 6.51 -14.26
N ILE A 229 1.07 5.89 -13.09
CA ILE A 229 0.17 4.82 -12.60
C ILE A 229 -1.26 5.35 -12.39
N LEU A 230 -1.42 6.48 -11.72
CA LEU A 230 -2.75 7.05 -11.49
C LEU A 230 -3.46 7.40 -12.80
N CYS A 231 -2.75 8.01 -13.75
CA CYS A 231 -3.35 8.40 -15.02
C CYS A 231 -3.69 7.19 -15.90
N GLN A 232 -2.75 6.26 -16.07
CA GLN A 232 -2.88 5.17 -17.04
C GLN A 232 -3.76 4.04 -16.52
N ASN A 233 -3.59 3.65 -15.26
CA ASN A 233 -4.27 2.48 -14.70
C ASN A 233 -5.59 2.84 -14.02
N VAL A 234 -5.66 3.96 -13.28
CA VAL A 234 -6.80 4.28 -12.41
C VAL A 234 -7.75 5.28 -13.07
N LEU A 235 -7.27 6.49 -13.35
CA LEU A 235 -8.12 7.59 -13.85
C LEU A 235 -8.37 7.51 -15.35
N LYS A 236 -7.68 6.66 -16.08
CA LYS A 236 -7.79 6.45 -17.54
C LYS A 236 -7.75 7.78 -18.30
N MET A 237 -6.76 8.61 -17.98
CA MET A 237 -6.59 9.93 -18.55
C MET A 237 -5.17 10.16 -19.09
N PRO A 238 -4.96 11.08 -20.05
CA PRO A 238 -3.65 11.44 -20.53
C PRO A 238 -2.74 11.98 -19.41
N VAL A 239 -1.46 11.54 -19.36
CA VAL A 239 -0.52 11.93 -18.30
C VAL A 239 -0.19 13.42 -18.28
N GLU A 240 -0.26 14.08 -19.45
CA GLU A 240 -0.08 15.53 -19.59
C GLU A 240 -1.21 16.36 -18.98
N LYS A 241 -2.34 15.72 -18.62
CA LYS A 241 -3.45 16.34 -17.91
C LYS A 241 -3.31 16.31 -16.39
N MET A 242 -2.20 15.75 -15.88
CA MET A 242 -1.92 15.71 -14.45
C MET A 242 -0.50 16.15 -14.14
N ARG A 243 -0.37 16.98 -13.12
CA ARG A 243 0.89 17.31 -12.45
C ARG A 243 0.88 16.76 -11.03
N VAL A 244 1.93 16.05 -10.63
CA VAL A 244 2.14 15.63 -9.23
C VAL A 244 3.28 16.47 -8.65
N ILE A 245 3.00 17.15 -7.55
CA ILE A 245 3.94 17.96 -6.77
C ILE A 245 4.27 17.20 -5.49
N CYS A 246 5.56 17.06 -5.20
CA CYS A 246 6.03 16.47 -3.95
C CYS A 246 6.76 17.54 -3.15
N PRO A 247 6.17 18.06 -2.04
CA PRO A 247 6.80 19.02 -1.14
C PRO A 247 7.83 18.34 -0.22
N ASP A 248 8.12 18.93 0.94
CA ASP A 248 8.87 18.22 1.98
C ASP A 248 8.13 16.98 2.43
N VAL A 249 8.86 15.91 2.75
CA VAL A 249 8.27 14.62 3.11
C VAL A 249 8.76 14.20 4.50
N GLY A 250 7.82 14.03 5.42
CA GLY A 250 8.07 13.67 6.82
C GLY A 250 8.25 12.18 7.06
N GLY A 251 9.03 11.51 6.18
CA GLY A 251 9.28 10.08 6.18
C GLY A 251 8.40 9.32 5.19
N GLY A 252 8.92 8.20 4.69
CA GLY A 252 8.20 7.36 3.73
C GLY A 252 8.59 5.88 3.83
N PHE A 253 9.87 5.58 4.02
CA PHE A 253 10.43 4.24 4.28
C PHE A 253 9.91 3.15 3.33
N GLY A 254 9.66 3.50 2.06
CA GLY A 254 9.08 2.63 1.05
C GLY A 254 7.56 2.76 0.90
N THR A 255 6.82 3.05 1.96
CA THR A 255 5.35 3.10 1.93
C THR A 255 4.81 4.23 1.04
N LYS A 256 5.43 5.41 1.02
CA LYS A 256 5.01 6.52 0.15
C LYS A 256 5.44 6.35 -1.34
N LEU A 257 5.94 5.17 -1.71
CA LEU A 257 6.20 4.81 -3.11
C LEU A 257 4.94 4.30 -3.84
N PHE A 258 3.98 3.75 -3.11
CA PHE A 258 2.79 3.11 -3.68
C PHE A 258 1.71 4.13 -4.06
N PRO A 259 0.92 3.87 -5.12
CA PRO A 259 -0.34 4.56 -5.35
C PRO A 259 -1.37 4.10 -4.30
N TYR A 260 -2.19 5.03 -3.87
CA TYR A 260 -3.25 4.76 -2.89
C TYR A 260 -4.60 5.24 -3.41
N ARG A 261 -5.67 4.61 -2.94
CA ARG A 261 -7.06 4.90 -3.27
C ARG A 261 -7.39 6.37 -3.07
N GLU A 262 -6.95 6.94 -1.96
CA GLU A 262 -7.25 8.32 -1.57
C GLU A 262 -6.68 9.34 -2.56
N TYR A 263 -5.56 9.06 -3.21
CA TYR A 263 -4.98 9.92 -4.23
C TYR A 263 -5.87 10.04 -5.46
N ALA A 264 -6.49 8.94 -5.88
CA ALA A 264 -7.47 8.94 -6.96
C ALA A 264 -8.77 9.62 -6.52
N LEU A 265 -9.24 9.35 -5.30
CA LEU A 265 -10.50 9.87 -4.77
C LEU A 265 -10.48 11.40 -4.62
N VAL A 266 -9.40 12.00 -4.12
CA VAL A 266 -9.28 13.47 -4.06
C VAL A 266 -9.25 14.09 -5.45
N ALA A 267 -8.59 13.44 -6.42
CA ALA A 267 -8.54 13.90 -7.81
C ALA A 267 -9.92 13.87 -8.48
N VAL A 268 -10.66 12.77 -8.31
CA VAL A 268 -12.04 12.62 -8.82
C VAL A 268 -12.96 13.63 -8.16
N ALA A 269 -12.89 13.78 -6.84
CA ALA A 269 -13.73 14.73 -6.11
C ALA A 269 -13.43 16.18 -6.52
N ALA A 270 -12.17 16.56 -6.65
CA ALA A 270 -11.77 17.90 -7.09
C ALA A 270 -12.29 18.22 -8.50
N LYS A 271 -12.20 17.26 -9.42
CA LYS A 271 -12.75 17.40 -10.78
C LYS A 271 -14.28 17.53 -10.78
N LYS A 272 -14.97 16.67 -10.02
CA LYS A 272 -16.43 16.66 -9.88
C LYS A 272 -16.98 17.97 -9.29
N LEU A 273 -16.34 18.47 -8.23
CA LEU A 273 -16.76 19.65 -7.50
C LEU A 273 -16.21 20.97 -8.08
N ARG A 274 -15.18 20.90 -8.92
CA ARG A 274 -14.42 22.06 -9.42
C ARG A 274 -13.88 22.93 -8.27
N LYS A 275 -13.48 22.30 -7.18
CA LYS A 275 -12.92 22.92 -5.98
C LYS A 275 -11.68 22.15 -5.56
N THR A 276 -10.79 22.80 -4.81
CA THR A 276 -9.69 22.10 -4.16
C THR A 276 -10.23 21.18 -3.09
N VAL A 277 -9.78 19.94 -3.10
CA VAL A 277 -10.13 18.92 -2.08
C VAL A 277 -8.85 18.44 -1.41
N LYS A 278 -8.86 18.38 -0.09
CA LYS A 278 -7.77 17.81 0.71
C LYS A 278 -8.24 16.62 1.53
N TRP A 279 -7.35 15.65 1.67
CA TRP A 279 -7.47 14.54 2.57
C TRP A 279 -6.16 14.36 3.33
N THR A 280 -6.24 14.14 4.63
CA THR A 280 -5.10 13.87 5.49
C THR A 280 -5.45 12.69 6.38
N ALA A 281 -4.64 11.62 6.30
CA ALA A 281 -4.81 10.44 7.12
C ALA A 281 -4.57 10.77 8.60
N ASP A 282 -5.41 10.26 9.47
CA ASP A 282 -5.04 10.16 10.87
C ASP A 282 -4.08 8.96 11.11
N ARG A 283 -3.66 8.75 12.34
CA ARG A 283 -2.75 7.65 12.65
C ARG A 283 -3.42 6.27 12.53
N ALA A 284 -4.71 6.18 12.79
CA ALA A 284 -5.48 4.95 12.60
C ALA A 284 -5.62 4.60 11.11
N ASP A 285 -5.89 5.59 10.26
CA ASP A 285 -5.87 5.41 8.80
C ASP A 285 -4.55 4.84 8.30
N HIS A 286 -3.42 5.35 8.83
CA HIS A 286 -2.09 4.86 8.48
C HIS A 286 -1.91 3.38 8.83
N PHE A 287 -2.33 2.97 10.02
CA PHE A 287 -2.23 1.55 10.44
C PHE A 287 -3.15 0.62 9.64
N MET A 288 -4.32 1.09 9.22
CA MET A 288 -5.33 0.27 8.55
C MET A 288 -5.22 0.29 7.01
N GLY A 289 -4.81 1.41 6.43
CA GLY A 289 -4.92 1.64 4.99
C GLY A 289 -3.59 1.68 4.23
N ASP A 290 -2.45 1.81 4.91
CA ASP A 290 -1.15 1.88 4.24
C ASP A 290 -0.58 0.49 3.93
N ALA A 291 0.18 0.39 2.85
CA ALA A 291 0.92 -0.82 2.55
C ALA A 291 1.92 -1.14 3.68
N GLN A 292 1.89 -2.37 4.14
CA GLN A 292 2.75 -2.88 5.20
C GLN A 292 3.81 -3.81 4.61
N GLY A 293 4.83 -4.11 5.39
CA GLY A 293 5.94 -4.94 4.95
C GLY A 293 6.19 -6.14 5.85
N ARG A 294 7.10 -7.01 5.42
CA ARG A 294 7.46 -8.25 6.08
C ARG A 294 6.32 -9.26 6.03
N ASP A 295 5.94 -9.87 7.17
CA ASP A 295 4.89 -10.86 7.31
C ASP A 295 5.16 -12.13 6.51
N ASN A 296 6.21 -12.81 6.91
CA ASN A 296 6.54 -14.11 6.33
C ASN A 296 6.94 -15.13 7.40
N VAL A 297 6.71 -16.41 7.08
CA VAL A 297 7.21 -17.54 7.84
C VAL A 297 8.23 -18.24 6.96
N THR A 298 9.43 -18.42 7.48
CA THR A 298 10.54 -19.03 6.76
C THR A 298 11.08 -20.20 7.56
N THR A 299 11.12 -21.40 6.96
CA THR A 299 11.83 -22.53 7.50
C THR A 299 13.07 -22.79 6.64
N ALA A 300 14.24 -22.70 7.24
CA ALA A 300 15.51 -22.92 6.57
C ALA A 300 16.22 -24.14 7.16
N ARG A 301 16.77 -24.98 6.29
CA ARG A 301 17.58 -26.15 6.63
C ARG A 301 18.94 -26.03 5.97
N MET A 302 19.99 -26.40 6.71
CA MET A 302 21.37 -26.38 6.23
C MET A 302 21.97 -27.76 6.38
N ALA A 303 22.42 -28.35 5.27
CA ALA A 303 23.18 -29.59 5.23
C ALA A 303 24.67 -29.29 5.45
N LEU A 304 25.31 -30.00 6.37
CA LEU A 304 26.68 -29.79 6.82
C LEU A 304 27.50 -31.08 6.70
N ALA A 305 28.72 -30.96 6.21
CA ALA A 305 29.72 -32.01 6.35
C ALA A 305 30.35 -32.04 7.75
N LYS A 306 31.06 -33.10 8.10
CA LYS A 306 31.68 -33.30 9.40
C LYS A 306 32.68 -32.21 9.81
N ASP A 307 33.34 -31.60 8.84
CA ASP A 307 34.28 -30.49 9.02
C ASP A 307 33.59 -29.10 9.12
N GLY A 308 32.27 -29.08 9.06
CA GLY A 308 31.44 -27.86 9.10
C GLY A 308 31.24 -27.16 7.76
N LYS A 309 31.69 -27.77 6.65
CA LYS A 309 31.43 -27.22 5.32
C LYS A 309 29.93 -27.27 5.01
N PHE A 310 29.39 -26.15 4.46
CA PHE A 310 28.02 -26.07 3.98
C PHE A 310 27.90 -26.84 2.65
N LEU A 311 26.97 -27.79 2.59
CA LEU A 311 26.74 -28.63 1.41
C LEU A 311 25.55 -28.13 0.60
N ALA A 312 24.45 -27.81 1.26
CA ALA A 312 23.25 -27.27 0.63
C ALA A 312 22.38 -26.50 1.64
N MET A 313 21.56 -25.62 1.15
CA MET A 313 20.51 -24.94 1.90
C MET A 313 19.16 -25.22 1.22
N ASP A 314 18.15 -25.54 2.04
CA ASP A 314 16.75 -25.72 1.64
C ASP A 314 15.89 -24.75 2.44
N VAL A 315 15.08 -23.94 1.75
CA VAL A 315 14.28 -22.88 2.37
C VAL A 315 12.85 -22.92 1.85
N ASP A 316 11.92 -23.03 2.78
CA ASP A 316 10.48 -22.82 2.54
C ASP A 316 10.09 -21.45 3.09
N LEU A 317 9.59 -20.56 2.21
CA LEU A 317 9.21 -19.19 2.54
C LEU A 317 7.75 -18.95 2.14
N MET A 318 6.89 -18.73 3.14
CA MET A 318 5.51 -18.29 2.97
C MET A 318 5.41 -16.79 3.22
N GLY A 319 5.09 -15.98 2.19
CA GLY A 319 4.88 -14.54 2.30
C GLY A 319 3.40 -14.17 2.29
N ASP A 320 2.95 -13.36 3.27
CA ASP A 320 1.57 -12.87 3.32
C ASP A 320 1.39 -11.68 2.37
N MET A 321 0.51 -11.84 1.40
CA MET A 321 0.17 -10.77 0.43
C MET A 321 -0.98 -9.87 0.91
N GLY A 322 -1.63 -10.20 2.03
CA GLY A 322 -2.82 -9.52 2.51
C GLY A 322 -4.06 -9.75 1.62
N ALA A 323 -5.06 -8.91 1.79
CA ALA A 323 -6.31 -9.02 1.04
C ALA A 323 -6.18 -8.57 -0.43
N TYR A 324 -5.28 -7.64 -0.71
CA TYR A 324 -5.03 -7.08 -2.04
C TYR A 324 -3.54 -7.00 -2.33
N LEU A 325 -3.18 -7.10 -3.61
CA LEU A 325 -1.80 -6.95 -4.02
C LEU A 325 -1.43 -5.47 -4.12
N SER A 326 -0.50 -5.02 -3.30
CA SER A 326 0.13 -3.72 -3.54
C SER A 326 0.97 -3.76 -4.81
N THR A 327 1.32 -2.59 -5.34
CA THR A 327 2.03 -2.45 -6.63
C THR A 327 3.26 -3.35 -6.76
N PHE A 328 3.96 -3.63 -5.65
CA PHE A 328 5.18 -4.46 -5.63
C PHE A 328 5.13 -5.54 -4.55
N GLY A 329 3.97 -5.82 -3.96
CA GLY A 329 3.83 -6.77 -2.86
C GLY A 329 4.50 -8.11 -3.11
N PRO A 330 4.19 -8.82 -4.20
CA PRO A 330 4.78 -10.12 -4.50
C PRO A 330 6.28 -10.10 -4.79
N TYR A 331 6.80 -8.97 -5.29
CA TYR A 331 8.24 -8.82 -5.57
C TYR A 331 9.10 -8.92 -4.32
N ILE A 332 8.62 -8.41 -3.19
CA ILE A 332 9.42 -8.29 -1.96
C ILE A 332 9.86 -9.67 -1.43
N PRO A 333 8.98 -10.65 -1.16
CA PRO A 333 9.39 -11.98 -0.74
C PRO A 333 10.11 -12.75 -1.85
N HIS A 334 9.66 -12.65 -3.10
CA HIS A 334 10.29 -13.34 -4.24
C HIS A 334 11.73 -12.85 -4.48
N GLY A 335 11.95 -11.53 -4.55
CA GLY A 335 13.29 -10.97 -4.71
C GLY A 335 14.19 -11.24 -3.49
N GLY A 336 13.60 -11.25 -2.29
CA GLY A 336 14.29 -11.62 -1.06
C GLY A 336 14.77 -13.07 -1.05
N ALA A 337 13.95 -14.00 -1.55
CA ALA A 337 14.29 -15.42 -1.65
C ALA A 337 15.55 -15.66 -2.48
N GLY A 338 15.73 -14.95 -3.60
CA GLY A 338 16.92 -15.05 -4.45
C GLY A 338 18.22 -14.56 -3.79
N MET A 339 18.14 -13.84 -2.67
CA MET A 339 19.30 -13.33 -1.93
C MET A 339 19.67 -14.18 -0.70
N LEU A 340 18.87 -15.19 -0.34
CA LEU A 340 19.07 -16.03 0.83
C LEU A 340 20.42 -16.77 0.85
N PRO A 341 20.97 -17.25 -0.30
CA PRO A 341 22.27 -17.90 -0.30
C PRO A 341 23.43 -16.97 0.07
N GLY A 342 23.24 -15.65 0.01
CA GLY A 342 24.31 -14.68 0.28
C GLY A 342 25.45 -14.79 -0.71
N LEU A 343 26.68 -14.94 -0.16
CA LEU A 343 27.91 -15.12 -0.94
C LEU A 343 28.37 -16.58 -1.04
N TYR A 344 27.56 -17.53 -0.56
CA TYR A 344 27.89 -18.95 -0.48
C TYR A 344 27.33 -19.72 -1.64
#